data_d452661f6a8169a8aa09f54703b1ea8f
#
_entry.id   d452661f6a8169a8aa09f54703b1ea8f
#
_cell.length_a   1.000
_cell.length_b   1.000
_cell.length_c   1.000
_cell.angle_alpha   90.00
_cell.angle_beta   90.00
_cell.angle_gamma   90.00
#
_symmetry.space_group_name_H-M   'P 1'
#
loop_
_entity.id
_entity.type
_entity.pdbx_description
1 polymer ?
#
loop_
_entity_poly.entity_id
_entity_poly.type
_entity_poly.pdbx_seq_one_letter_code
_entity_poly.pdbx_strand_id
1 'polypeptide(L)'
;LLEDCHSPEDILGEAGLMKQIKKRLVERALAGELNAHLTGEASGKVIAPNSRNGSSKKTIQSEEGELELSIPRDRNGSFEPILVPKHQRRIAGLDEKILSLYARGNSTRDISAQLEELYGGAKISASVISEVIDSVSEDVKAWQSRPLDEVYPIVYLDALYVNIKVSGRVSKRAVYVVLGIDKEGDKQLLGLWIGEAETEGAKFWLKVLTDLKNRGLKDILIACCDGLKGFPQAIEAVY
;
A
#
# COMPACT_ATOMS: atom_id res chain seq x y z
N LEU A 1 -21.15 -0.46 32.35
CA LEU A 1 -20.81 -0.60 30.90
C LEU A 1 -20.93 -2.04 30.39
N LEU A 2 -20.61 -3.07 31.21
CA LEU A 2 -20.76 -4.48 30.83
C LEU A 2 -22.13 -5.05 31.24
N GLU A 3 -22.81 -4.42 32.16
CA GLU A 3 -24.11 -4.86 32.67
C GLU A 3 -25.25 -4.71 31.66
N ASP A 4 -25.07 -3.86 30.65
CA ASP A 4 -26.06 -3.57 29.61
C ASP A 4 -25.81 -4.34 28.30
N CYS A 5 -24.78 -5.22 28.28
CA CYS A 5 -24.43 -6.00 27.08
C CYS A 5 -25.01 -7.42 27.18
N HIS A 6 -26.07 -7.69 26.43
CA HIS A 6 -26.78 -9.00 26.45
C HIS A 6 -26.65 -9.77 25.14
N SER A 7 -26.10 -9.15 24.08
CA SER A 7 -25.89 -9.76 22.77
C SER A 7 -24.49 -9.49 22.20
N PRO A 8 -24.00 -10.33 21.29
CA PRO A 8 -22.77 -10.03 20.56
C PRO A 8 -22.80 -8.69 19.81
N GLU A 9 -23.96 -8.26 19.35
CA GLU A 9 -24.18 -6.98 18.66
C GLU A 9 -24.01 -5.78 19.60
N ASP A 10 -24.38 -5.91 20.87
CA ASP A 10 -24.14 -4.86 21.90
C ASP A 10 -22.65 -4.62 22.15
N ILE A 11 -21.83 -5.63 21.90
CA ILE A 11 -20.37 -5.58 22.08
C ILE A 11 -19.65 -5.16 20.79
N LEU A 12 -19.96 -5.82 19.67
CA LEU A 12 -19.24 -5.74 18.40
C LEU A 12 -19.97 -4.93 17.33
N GLY A 13 -21.23 -4.58 17.53
CA GLY A 13 -22.06 -3.85 16.55
C GLY A 13 -21.62 -2.40 16.32
N GLU A 14 -22.29 -1.74 15.38
CA GLU A 14 -21.96 -0.37 14.91
C GLU A 14 -22.05 0.69 16.01
N ALA A 15 -22.89 0.49 17.02
CA ALA A 15 -22.96 1.30 18.25
C ALA A 15 -22.41 0.57 19.48
N GLY A 16 -21.71 -0.56 19.27
CA GLY A 16 -21.28 -1.48 20.29
C GLY A 16 -20.26 -0.92 21.27
N LEU A 17 -20.11 -1.63 22.39
CA LEU A 17 -19.21 -1.25 23.49
C LEU A 17 -17.74 -1.12 23.05
N MET A 18 -17.26 -2.00 22.15
CA MET A 18 -15.88 -1.97 21.66
C MET A 18 -15.58 -0.67 20.92
N LYS A 19 -16.49 -0.20 20.06
CA LYS A 19 -16.37 1.08 19.35
C LYS A 19 -16.33 2.27 20.31
N GLN A 20 -17.17 2.24 21.35
CA GLN A 20 -17.18 3.29 22.38
C GLN A 20 -15.89 3.30 23.21
N ILE A 21 -15.37 2.12 23.59
CA ILE A 21 -14.09 1.99 24.31
C ILE A 21 -12.95 2.51 23.45
N LYS A 22 -12.88 2.10 22.18
CA LYS A 22 -11.86 2.55 21.22
C LYS A 22 -11.90 4.06 21.04
N LYS A 23 -13.09 4.63 20.86
CA LYS A 23 -13.29 6.09 20.80
C LYS A 23 -12.72 6.79 22.01
N ARG A 24 -13.13 6.38 23.23
CA ARG A 24 -12.68 6.98 24.48
C ARG A 24 -11.19 6.85 24.69
N LEU A 25 -10.62 5.69 24.31
CA LEU A 25 -9.17 5.44 24.43
C LEU A 25 -8.39 6.40 23.53
N VAL A 26 -8.79 6.53 22.27
CA VAL A 26 -8.16 7.44 21.29
C VAL A 26 -8.29 8.90 21.73
N GLU A 27 -9.48 9.34 22.15
CA GLU A 27 -9.70 10.72 22.64
C GLU A 27 -8.88 11.02 23.90
N ARG A 28 -8.72 10.05 24.79
CA ARG A 28 -7.89 10.18 25.98
C ARG A 28 -6.39 10.25 25.65
N ALA A 29 -5.94 9.47 24.70
CA ALA A 29 -4.57 9.52 24.22
C ALA A 29 -4.26 10.86 23.53
N LEU A 30 -5.16 11.38 22.70
CA LEU A 30 -5.05 12.70 22.07
C LEU A 30 -5.02 13.83 23.10
N ALA A 31 -5.79 13.71 24.17
CA ALA A 31 -5.75 14.67 25.28
C ALA A 31 -4.40 14.61 26.03
N GLY A 32 -3.78 13.43 26.13
CA GLY A 32 -2.44 13.24 26.67
C GLY A 32 -1.36 13.88 25.77
N GLU A 33 -1.44 13.66 24.46
CA GLU A 33 -0.53 14.29 23.49
C GLU A 33 -0.61 15.82 23.55
N LEU A 34 -1.83 16.38 23.62
CA LEU A 34 -1.98 17.84 23.77
C LEU A 34 -1.37 18.34 25.07
N ASN A 35 -1.53 17.61 26.19
CA ASN A 35 -0.91 18.00 27.45
C ASN A 35 0.60 18.03 27.35
N ALA A 36 1.22 16.94 26.81
CA ALA A 36 2.65 16.87 26.59
C ALA A 36 3.16 18.01 25.68
N HIS A 37 2.36 18.38 24.65
CA HIS A 37 2.65 19.51 23.79
C HIS A 37 2.61 20.85 24.54
N LEU A 38 1.61 21.08 25.37
CA LEU A 38 1.44 22.33 26.13
C LEU A 38 2.46 22.49 27.28
N THR A 39 2.90 21.38 27.89
CA THR A 39 3.91 21.38 28.97
C THR A 39 5.35 21.44 28.42
N GLY A 40 5.55 21.22 27.12
CA GLY A 40 6.89 21.15 26.53
C GLY A 40 7.63 19.85 26.77
N GLU A 41 7.03 18.89 27.44
CA GLU A 41 7.66 17.59 27.77
C GLU A 41 8.10 16.82 26.51
N ALA A 42 7.33 16.94 25.43
CA ALA A 42 7.64 16.28 24.15
C ALA A 42 8.90 16.83 23.42
N SER A 43 9.31 18.08 23.70
CA SER A 43 10.38 18.75 22.94
C SER A 43 11.56 19.25 23.80
N GLY A 44 11.44 19.19 25.13
CA GLY A 44 12.49 19.72 26.04
C GLY A 44 12.75 21.23 25.91
N LYS A 45 11.89 21.98 25.23
CA LYS A 45 12.02 23.41 25.01
C LYS A 45 11.00 24.21 25.83
N VAL A 46 11.41 25.36 26.34
CA VAL A 46 10.49 26.34 26.96
C VAL A 46 9.59 26.88 25.84
N ILE A 47 8.31 26.49 25.90
CA ILE A 47 7.32 26.90 24.90
C ILE A 47 6.66 28.22 25.38
N ALA A 48 6.40 29.12 24.42
CA ALA A 48 5.60 30.33 24.67
C ALA A 48 4.22 29.94 25.26
N PRO A 49 3.58 30.77 26.12
CA PRO A 49 2.35 30.44 26.79
C PRO A 49 1.27 30.09 25.76
N ASN A 50 0.85 28.85 25.80
CA ASN A 50 -0.19 28.26 24.95
C ASN A 50 -1.25 27.60 25.85
N SER A 51 -2.47 27.48 25.37
CA SER A 51 -3.56 26.93 26.15
C SER A 51 -4.49 26.08 25.28
N ARG A 52 -5.28 25.23 25.93
CA ARG A 52 -6.33 24.46 25.26
C ARG A 52 -7.37 25.37 24.62
N ASN A 53 -7.84 25.03 23.42
CA ASN A 53 -8.85 25.78 22.68
C ASN A 53 -9.95 24.87 22.13
N GLY A 54 -10.62 24.15 23.03
CA GLY A 54 -11.70 23.25 22.66
C GLY A 54 -11.27 22.06 21.85
N SER A 55 -12.18 21.53 21.02
CA SER A 55 -11.95 20.40 20.15
C SER A 55 -12.67 20.55 18.81
N SER A 56 -12.25 19.83 17.79
CA SER A 56 -12.93 19.71 16.50
C SER A 56 -13.36 18.28 16.27
N LYS A 57 -14.53 18.07 15.68
CA LYS A 57 -15.00 16.75 15.27
C LYS A 57 -14.27 16.30 14.02
N LYS A 58 -13.85 15.05 14.00
CA LYS A 58 -13.22 14.40 12.86
C LYS A 58 -13.71 12.96 12.75
N THR A 59 -14.26 12.61 11.60
CA THR A 59 -14.66 11.25 11.30
C THR A 59 -13.49 10.50 10.69
N ILE A 60 -13.18 9.34 11.25
CA ILE A 60 -12.10 8.45 10.81
C ILE A 60 -12.71 7.08 10.52
N GLN A 61 -12.30 6.48 9.41
CA GLN A 61 -12.62 5.09 9.11
C GLN A 61 -11.76 4.16 9.97
N SER A 62 -12.40 3.30 10.74
CA SER A 62 -11.76 2.27 11.56
C SER A 62 -12.23 0.89 11.16
N GLU A 63 -11.62 -0.14 11.74
CA GLU A 63 -12.04 -1.53 11.55
C GLU A 63 -13.49 -1.80 12.00
N GLU A 64 -14.02 -1.04 12.94
CA GLU A 64 -15.41 -1.14 13.41
C GLU A 64 -16.33 -0.08 12.77
N GLY A 65 -15.93 0.46 11.60
CA GLY A 65 -16.67 1.48 10.87
C GLY A 65 -16.26 2.91 11.19
N GLU A 66 -17.13 3.86 10.85
CA GLU A 66 -16.87 5.29 11.07
C GLU A 66 -16.79 5.63 12.55
N LEU A 67 -15.70 6.27 12.96
CA LEU A 67 -15.45 6.71 14.31
C LEU A 67 -15.40 8.24 14.34
N GLU A 68 -16.43 8.89 14.90
CA GLU A 68 -16.41 10.32 15.14
C GLU A 68 -15.59 10.62 16.40
N LEU A 69 -14.41 11.23 16.21
CA LEU A 69 -13.48 11.60 17.28
C LEU A 69 -13.53 13.10 17.56
N SER A 70 -13.37 13.44 18.83
CA SER A 70 -13.16 14.80 19.30
C SER A 70 -11.66 15.09 19.40
N ILE A 71 -11.10 15.75 18.38
CA ILE A 71 -9.68 16.10 18.31
C ILE A 71 -9.44 17.38 19.11
N PRO A 72 -8.64 17.36 20.17
CA PRO A 72 -8.37 18.55 20.96
C PRO A 72 -7.50 19.53 20.18
N ARG A 73 -7.61 20.83 20.51
CA ARG A 73 -6.91 21.92 19.86
C ARG A 73 -6.23 22.83 20.87
N ASP A 74 -5.09 23.39 20.48
CA ASP A 74 -4.44 24.47 21.19
C ASP A 74 -4.82 25.84 20.61
N ARG A 75 -4.58 26.91 21.36
CA ARG A 75 -4.93 28.28 20.97
C ARG A 75 -4.08 28.79 19.81
N ASN A 76 -2.84 28.36 19.73
CA ASN A 76 -1.88 28.79 18.70
C ASN A 76 -2.00 27.98 17.40
N GLY A 77 -2.78 26.89 17.38
CA GLY A 77 -2.93 25.99 16.22
C GLY A 77 -1.68 25.20 15.88
N SER A 78 -0.72 25.15 16.80
CA SER A 78 0.58 24.50 16.63
C SER A 78 0.56 23.00 16.97
N PHE A 79 -0.48 22.54 17.63
CA PHE A 79 -0.61 21.13 17.99
C PHE A 79 -0.86 20.27 16.74
N GLU A 80 0.00 19.29 16.54
CA GLU A 80 -0.14 18.24 15.54
C GLU A 80 -0.19 16.89 16.23
N PRO A 81 -1.37 16.25 16.31
CA PRO A 81 -1.49 14.94 16.94
C PRO A 81 -0.74 13.88 16.12
N ILE A 82 0.00 13.01 16.84
CA ILE A 82 0.76 11.90 16.26
C ILE A 82 -0.20 10.73 16.00
N LEU A 83 -1.10 10.46 16.95
CA LEU A 83 -2.02 9.33 16.88
C LEU A 83 -3.05 9.47 15.74
N VAL A 84 -3.46 10.70 15.45
CA VAL A 84 -4.44 11.03 14.40
C VAL A 84 -3.97 12.29 13.66
N PRO A 85 -2.95 12.20 12.79
CA PRO A 85 -2.39 13.34 12.06
C PRO A 85 -3.44 14.17 11.33
N LYS A 86 -3.17 15.45 11.12
CA LYS A 86 -4.01 16.32 10.27
C LYS A 86 -4.12 15.64 8.89
N HIS A 87 -5.35 15.67 8.33
CA HIS A 87 -5.69 15.06 7.03
C HIS A 87 -5.78 13.52 6.99
N GLN A 88 -5.36 12.79 8.00
CA GLN A 88 -5.61 11.36 8.09
C GLN A 88 -7.11 11.09 8.30
N ARG A 89 -7.70 10.30 7.43
CA ARG A 89 -9.13 9.90 7.49
C ARG A 89 -9.32 8.42 7.85
N ARG A 90 -8.23 7.67 8.10
CA ARG A 90 -8.24 6.22 8.34
C ARG A 90 -7.30 5.86 9.47
N ILE A 91 -7.65 4.83 10.23
CA ILE A 91 -6.75 4.23 11.23
C ILE A 91 -5.80 3.27 10.50
N ALA A 92 -4.56 3.19 10.96
CA ALA A 92 -3.56 2.27 10.41
C ALA A 92 -4.08 0.80 10.37
N GLY A 93 -3.76 0.09 9.29
CA GLY A 93 -4.16 -1.32 9.07
C GLY A 93 -5.25 -1.53 8.02
N LEU A 94 -6.15 -0.57 7.79
CA LEU A 94 -7.19 -0.70 6.76
C LEU A 94 -6.59 -0.65 5.35
N ASP A 95 -5.63 0.24 5.12
CA ASP A 95 -4.99 0.39 3.81
C ASP A 95 -4.21 -0.88 3.44
N GLU A 96 -3.47 -1.46 4.39
CA GLU A 96 -2.76 -2.73 4.21
C GLU A 96 -3.72 -3.90 3.93
N LYS A 97 -4.89 -3.92 4.58
CA LYS A 97 -5.92 -4.92 4.32
C LYS A 97 -6.50 -4.80 2.91
N ILE A 98 -6.80 -3.57 2.48
CA ILE A 98 -7.26 -3.28 1.11
C ILE A 98 -6.22 -3.75 0.10
N LEU A 99 -4.96 -3.39 0.29
CA LEU A 99 -3.86 -3.79 -0.60
C LEU A 99 -3.65 -5.30 -0.63
N SER A 100 -3.74 -5.96 0.54
CA SER A 100 -3.65 -7.43 0.62
C SER A 100 -4.79 -8.12 -0.14
N LEU A 101 -6.02 -7.63 -0.04
CA LEU A 101 -7.16 -8.17 -0.78
C LEU A 101 -7.03 -7.90 -2.29
N TYR A 102 -6.59 -6.71 -2.67
CA TYR A 102 -6.37 -6.36 -4.07
C TYR A 102 -5.26 -7.20 -4.71
N ALA A 103 -4.15 -7.42 -4.00
CA ALA A 103 -3.05 -8.27 -4.44
C ALA A 103 -3.46 -9.74 -4.65
N ARG A 104 -4.54 -10.19 -4.00
CA ARG A 104 -5.14 -11.52 -4.22
C ARG A 104 -6.08 -11.59 -5.43
N GLY A 105 -6.25 -10.48 -6.16
CA GLY A 105 -7.07 -10.41 -7.36
C GLY A 105 -8.53 -10.02 -7.14
N ASN A 106 -8.89 -9.57 -5.94
CA ASN A 106 -10.25 -9.08 -5.69
C ASN A 106 -10.49 -7.74 -6.40
N SER A 107 -11.68 -7.56 -6.96
CA SER A 107 -12.08 -6.26 -7.50
C SER A 107 -12.39 -5.27 -6.36
N THR A 108 -12.42 -3.97 -6.67
CA THR A 108 -12.78 -2.93 -5.68
C THR A 108 -14.18 -3.15 -5.08
N ARG A 109 -15.11 -3.76 -5.83
CA ARG A 109 -16.45 -4.12 -5.36
C ARG A 109 -16.40 -5.30 -4.40
N ASP A 110 -15.62 -6.33 -4.72
CA ASP A 110 -15.46 -7.51 -3.87
C ASP A 110 -14.78 -7.12 -2.55
N ILE A 111 -13.78 -6.24 -2.61
CA ILE A 111 -13.10 -5.69 -1.43
C ILE A 111 -14.10 -4.91 -0.57
N SER A 112 -14.93 -4.04 -1.17
CA SER A 112 -15.96 -3.30 -0.44
C SER A 112 -16.95 -4.23 0.26
N ALA A 113 -17.43 -5.28 -0.43
CA ALA A 113 -18.35 -6.25 0.13
C ALA A 113 -17.74 -7.08 1.27
N GLN A 114 -16.50 -7.54 1.09
CA GLN A 114 -15.77 -8.29 2.13
C GLN A 114 -15.48 -7.42 3.37
N LEU A 115 -15.12 -6.16 3.17
CA LEU A 115 -14.88 -5.24 4.28
C LEU A 115 -16.19 -4.87 5.00
N GLU A 116 -17.31 -4.71 4.26
CA GLU A 116 -18.63 -4.50 4.85
C GLU A 116 -19.05 -5.69 5.73
N GLU A 117 -18.81 -6.91 5.28
CA GLU A 117 -19.08 -8.14 6.06
C GLU A 117 -18.18 -8.24 7.31
N LEU A 118 -16.87 -7.98 7.14
CA LEU A 118 -15.89 -8.07 8.24
C LEU A 118 -16.09 -7.00 9.31
N TYR A 119 -16.57 -5.83 8.93
CA TYR A 119 -16.66 -4.65 9.81
C TYR A 119 -18.12 -4.28 10.14
N GLY A 120 -19.01 -5.29 10.24
CA GLY A 120 -20.36 -5.13 10.78
C GLY A 120 -21.25 -4.16 10.01
N GLY A 121 -21.15 -4.09 8.68
CA GLY A 121 -21.97 -3.25 7.83
C GLY A 121 -21.40 -1.87 7.49
N ALA A 122 -20.18 -1.57 7.94
CA ALA A 122 -19.50 -0.31 7.61
C ALA A 122 -19.14 -0.26 6.11
N LYS A 123 -19.84 0.59 5.35
CA LYS A 123 -19.60 0.74 3.90
C LYS A 123 -18.33 1.54 3.62
N ILE A 124 -17.32 0.84 3.09
CA ILE A 124 -16.14 1.49 2.53
C ILE A 124 -16.40 1.69 1.03
N SER A 125 -16.43 2.95 0.60
CA SER A 125 -16.75 3.27 -0.80
C SER A 125 -15.65 2.76 -1.75
N ALA A 126 -16.05 2.38 -2.97
CA ALA A 126 -15.11 1.97 -4.02
C ALA A 126 -14.08 3.07 -4.35
N SER A 127 -14.44 4.35 -4.18
CA SER A 127 -13.50 5.48 -4.37
C SER A 127 -12.38 5.47 -3.33
N VAL A 128 -12.70 5.19 -2.06
CA VAL A 128 -11.71 5.06 -0.99
C VAL A 128 -10.73 3.91 -1.28
N ILE A 129 -11.26 2.76 -1.74
CA ILE A 129 -10.43 1.61 -2.11
C ILE A 129 -9.52 1.96 -3.30
N SER A 130 -10.04 2.66 -4.31
CA SER A 130 -9.24 3.13 -5.44
C SER A 130 -8.13 4.09 -5.02
N GLU A 131 -8.42 5.06 -4.13
CA GLU A 131 -7.40 5.97 -3.60
C GLU A 131 -6.26 5.23 -2.89
N VAL A 132 -6.57 4.18 -2.12
CA VAL A 132 -5.54 3.35 -1.46
C VAL A 132 -4.70 2.62 -2.49
N ILE A 133 -5.32 2.04 -3.52
CA ILE A 133 -4.60 1.34 -4.59
C ILE A 133 -3.73 2.32 -5.37
N ASP A 134 -4.26 3.50 -5.69
CA ASP A 134 -3.53 4.53 -6.43
C ASP A 134 -2.33 5.08 -5.63
N SER A 135 -2.43 5.12 -4.29
CA SER A 135 -1.33 5.61 -3.43
C SER A 135 -0.06 4.78 -3.55
N VAL A 136 -0.15 3.48 -3.82
CA VAL A 136 1.03 2.62 -4.02
C VAL A 136 1.52 2.59 -5.47
N SER A 137 0.83 3.23 -6.40
CA SER A 137 1.22 3.24 -7.82
C SER A 137 2.57 3.92 -8.04
N GLU A 138 2.89 4.97 -7.26
CA GLU A 138 4.17 5.65 -7.33
C GLU A 138 5.30 4.80 -6.77
N ASP A 139 5.06 4.09 -5.66
CA ASP A 139 6.03 3.16 -5.07
C ASP A 139 6.33 1.99 -6.03
N VAL A 140 5.31 1.47 -6.71
CA VAL A 140 5.49 0.43 -7.74
C VAL A 140 6.33 0.95 -8.91
N LYS A 141 6.09 2.18 -9.38
CA LYS A 141 6.89 2.81 -10.44
C LYS A 141 8.34 3.03 -9.99
N ALA A 142 8.54 3.54 -8.77
CA ALA A 142 9.86 3.75 -8.18
C ALA A 142 10.61 2.41 -8.04
N TRP A 143 9.93 1.36 -7.57
CA TRP A 143 10.48 0.01 -7.51
C TRP A 143 10.86 -0.52 -8.89
N GLN A 144 10.00 -0.36 -9.91
CA GLN A 144 10.26 -0.81 -11.28
C GLN A 144 11.46 -0.10 -11.91
N SER A 145 11.67 1.18 -11.60
CA SER A 145 12.76 2.00 -12.14
C SER A 145 14.01 2.06 -11.25
N ARG A 146 14.02 1.35 -10.12
CA ARG A 146 15.15 1.38 -9.19
C ARG A 146 16.46 0.97 -9.86
N PRO A 147 17.61 1.53 -9.43
CA PRO A 147 18.93 1.05 -9.85
C PRO A 147 19.11 -0.44 -9.52
N LEU A 148 19.83 -1.14 -10.36
CA LEU A 148 20.20 -2.54 -10.19
C LEU A 148 21.69 -2.65 -9.91
N ASP A 149 22.11 -3.79 -9.36
CA ASP A 149 23.51 -4.13 -9.23
C ASP A 149 24.14 -4.30 -10.61
N GLU A 150 25.43 -4.04 -10.68
CA GLU A 150 26.17 -4.12 -11.94
C GLU A 150 26.27 -5.53 -12.51
N VAL A 151 26.22 -6.55 -11.65
CA VAL A 151 26.37 -7.95 -12.04
C VAL A 151 25.37 -8.83 -11.28
N TYR A 152 24.62 -9.61 -12.01
CA TYR A 152 23.84 -10.73 -11.48
C TYR A 152 24.40 -12.03 -12.07
N PRO A 153 25.01 -12.91 -11.25
CA PRO A 153 25.59 -14.18 -11.72
C PRO A 153 24.60 -15.05 -12.49
N ILE A 154 23.34 -15.10 -12.06
CA ILE A 154 22.31 -15.88 -12.75
C ILE A 154 21.07 -15.02 -12.93
N VAL A 155 20.55 -14.97 -14.15
CA VAL A 155 19.29 -14.26 -14.46
C VAL A 155 18.33 -15.22 -15.16
N TYR A 156 17.10 -15.30 -14.64
CA TYR A 156 16.00 -16.05 -15.22
C TYR A 156 15.07 -15.06 -15.96
N LEU A 157 14.76 -15.42 -17.20
CA LEU A 157 13.94 -14.61 -18.11
C LEU A 157 12.78 -15.49 -18.59
N ASP A 158 11.57 -15.17 -18.18
CA ASP A 158 10.38 -15.97 -18.47
C ASP A 158 9.19 -15.06 -18.80
N ALA A 159 8.21 -15.58 -19.51
CA ALA A 159 6.99 -14.87 -19.87
C ALA A 159 5.73 -15.67 -19.49
N LEU A 160 4.89 -15.08 -18.67
CA LEU A 160 3.62 -15.64 -18.26
C LEU A 160 2.48 -15.00 -19.06
N TYR A 161 1.51 -15.81 -19.47
CA TYR A 161 0.33 -15.29 -20.15
C TYR A 161 -0.83 -15.17 -19.19
N VAL A 162 -1.34 -13.94 -19.05
CA VAL A 162 -2.47 -13.62 -18.16
C VAL A 162 -3.59 -12.92 -18.91
N ASN A 163 -4.82 -13.10 -18.46
CA ASN A 163 -5.96 -12.39 -18.97
C ASN A 163 -6.10 -11.04 -18.27
N ILE A 164 -5.91 -9.96 -19.00
CA ILE A 164 -5.99 -8.59 -18.48
C ILE A 164 -7.23 -7.91 -19.07
N LYS A 165 -8.00 -7.23 -18.24
CA LYS A 165 -9.12 -6.42 -18.67
C LYS A 165 -8.65 -5.00 -18.96
N VAL A 166 -8.65 -4.62 -20.25
CA VAL A 166 -8.29 -3.28 -20.73
C VAL A 166 -9.51 -2.68 -21.42
N SER A 167 -9.92 -1.50 -21.00
CA SER A 167 -11.07 -0.78 -21.59
C SER A 167 -12.34 -1.63 -21.72
N GLY A 168 -12.62 -2.45 -20.69
CA GLY A 168 -13.81 -3.31 -20.64
C GLY A 168 -13.72 -4.62 -21.40
N ARG A 169 -12.65 -4.88 -22.15
CA ARG A 169 -12.41 -6.12 -22.89
C ARG A 169 -11.31 -6.93 -22.22
N VAL A 170 -11.52 -8.24 -22.12
CA VAL A 170 -10.50 -9.17 -21.64
C VAL A 170 -9.63 -9.59 -22.81
N SER A 171 -8.32 -9.39 -22.69
CA SER A 171 -7.32 -9.83 -23.66
C SER A 171 -6.21 -10.60 -22.97
N LYS A 172 -5.69 -11.62 -23.63
CA LYS A 172 -4.52 -12.36 -23.18
C LYS A 172 -3.27 -11.53 -23.43
N ARG A 173 -2.45 -11.31 -22.39
CA ARG A 173 -1.22 -10.51 -22.45
C ARG A 173 -0.06 -11.30 -21.89
N ALA A 174 1.11 -11.13 -22.48
CA ALA A 174 2.35 -11.64 -21.92
C ALA A 174 2.82 -10.69 -20.80
N VAL A 175 3.19 -11.27 -19.67
CA VAL A 175 3.90 -10.57 -18.58
C VAL A 175 5.29 -11.14 -18.51
N TYR A 176 6.26 -10.33 -18.85
CA TYR A 176 7.68 -10.67 -18.85
C TYR A 176 8.22 -10.49 -17.44
N VAL A 177 8.83 -11.52 -16.91
CA VAL A 177 9.35 -11.59 -15.54
C VAL A 177 10.86 -11.79 -15.61
N VAL A 178 11.61 -10.96 -14.92
CA VAL A 178 13.06 -11.15 -14.80
C VAL A 178 13.45 -11.29 -13.34
N LEU A 179 14.05 -12.42 -13.00
CA LEU A 179 14.59 -12.71 -11.68
C LEU A 179 16.13 -12.78 -11.77
N GLY A 180 16.82 -12.13 -10.84
CA GLY A 180 18.26 -12.21 -10.69
C GLY A 180 18.65 -12.92 -9.40
N ILE A 181 19.77 -13.63 -9.43
CA ILE A 181 20.48 -14.06 -8.22
C ILE A 181 21.66 -13.11 -8.07
N ASP A 182 21.77 -12.44 -6.96
CA ASP A 182 22.87 -11.53 -6.64
C ASP A 182 24.14 -12.27 -6.22
N LYS A 183 25.18 -11.54 -5.85
CA LYS A 183 26.49 -12.10 -5.44
C LYS A 183 26.42 -12.80 -4.09
N GLU A 184 25.47 -12.46 -3.26
CA GLU A 184 25.21 -13.05 -1.95
C GLU A 184 24.38 -14.34 -2.07
N GLY A 185 23.80 -14.60 -3.25
CA GLY A 185 22.95 -15.76 -3.53
C GLY A 185 21.46 -15.52 -3.33
N ASP A 186 21.07 -14.27 -3.07
CA ASP A 186 19.69 -13.90 -2.85
C ASP A 186 18.93 -13.70 -4.17
N LYS A 187 17.70 -14.21 -4.21
CA LYS A 187 16.83 -14.09 -5.37
C LYS A 187 16.07 -12.76 -5.33
N GLN A 188 16.23 -11.96 -6.37
CA GLN A 188 15.58 -10.67 -6.53
C GLN A 188 14.70 -10.64 -7.78
N LEU A 189 13.50 -10.05 -7.67
CA LEU A 189 12.68 -9.71 -8.83
C LEU A 189 13.22 -8.41 -9.44
N LEU A 190 13.85 -8.46 -10.61
CA LEU A 190 14.46 -7.31 -11.27
C LEU A 190 13.43 -6.41 -11.95
N GLY A 191 12.35 -6.98 -12.43
CA GLY A 191 11.23 -6.22 -13.01
C GLY A 191 10.14 -7.08 -13.61
N LEU A 192 9.03 -6.40 -13.96
CA LEU A 192 7.85 -6.95 -14.61
C LEU A 192 7.46 -6.02 -15.76
N TRP A 193 7.26 -6.55 -16.96
CA TRP A 193 6.80 -5.77 -18.13
C TRP A 193 5.60 -6.43 -18.76
N ILE A 194 4.58 -5.65 -19.06
CA ILE A 194 3.36 -6.13 -19.71
C ILE A 194 3.48 -5.86 -21.20
N GLY A 195 3.38 -6.90 -22.01
CA GLY A 195 3.35 -6.79 -23.45
C GLY A 195 2.09 -6.10 -23.98
N GLU A 196 2.23 -5.31 -25.02
CA GLU A 196 1.12 -4.59 -25.64
C GLU A 196 0.30 -5.48 -26.60
N ALA A 197 0.92 -6.52 -27.17
CA ALA A 197 0.31 -7.48 -28.09
C ALA A 197 0.44 -8.93 -27.63
N GLU A 198 -0.34 -9.83 -28.23
CA GLU A 198 -0.31 -11.27 -27.91
C GLU A 198 0.99 -11.95 -28.35
N THR A 199 1.73 -11.35 -29.28
CA THR A 199 2.95 -11.92 -29.92
C THR A 199 4.08 -10.92 -29.94
N GLU A 200 4.65 -10.58 -28.82
CA GLU A 200 5.88 -9.81 -28.73
C GLU A 200 7.04 -10.76 -28.41
N GLY A 201 7.69 -11.26 -29.44
CA GLY A 201 8.82 -12.19 -29.31
C GLY A 201 10.14 -11.52 -28.91
N ALA A 202 11.26 -11.94 -29.51
CA ALA A 202 12.62 -11.46 -29.23
C ALA A 202 12.77 -9.92 -29.24
N LYS A 203 11.95 -9.21 -30.03
CA LYS A 203 11.98 -7.74 -30.07
C LYS A 203 11.56 -7.08 -28.75
N PHE A 204 10.58 -7.65 -28.04
CA PHE A 204 10.19 -7.13 -26.74
C PHE A 204 11.25 -7.44 -25.66
N TRP A 205 11.84 -8.62 -25.73
CA TRP A 205 12.96 -8.98 -24.88
C TRP A 205 14.16 -8.04 -25.04
N LEU A 206 14.47 -7.59 -26.24
CA LEU A 206 15.50 -6.58 -26.45
C LEU A 206 15.18 -5.27 -25.68
N LYS A 207 13.89 -4.84 -25.65
CA LYS A 207 13.45 -3.68 -24.86
C LYS A 207 13.64 -3.94 -23.35
N VAL A 208 13.26 -5.10 -22.86
CA VAL A 208 13.42 -5.49 -21.45
C VAL A 208 14.89 -5.50 -21.05
N LEU A 209 15.76 -6.13 -21.85
CA LEU A 209 17.20 -6.19 -21.59
C LEU A 209 17.85 -4.81 -21.63
N THR A 210 17.44 -3.95 -22.56
CA THR A 210 17.90 -2.56 -22.62
C THR A 210 17.49 -1.76 -21.38
N ASP A 211 16.28 -1.97 -20.86
CA ASP A 211 15.80 -1.33 -19.63
C ASP A 211 16.66 -1.75 -18.43
N LEU A 212 16.94 -3.06 -18.29
CA LEU A 212 17.82 -3.59 -17.23
C LEU A 212 19.21 -2.93 -17.30
N LYS A 213 19.77 -2.82 -18.50
CA LYS A 213 21.08 -2.16 -18.72
C LYS A 213 21.04 -0.68 -18.34
N ASN A 214 19.99 0.05 -18.71
CA ASN A 214 19.82 1.46 -18.37
C ASN A 214 19.68 1.66 -16.84
N ARG A 215 19.16 0.66 -16.12
CA ARG A 215 19.05 0.66 -14.66
C ARG A 215 20.34 0.22 -13.94
N GLY A 216 21.40 -0.09 -14.65
CA GLY A 216 22.73 -0.35 -14.10
C GLY A 216 23.26 -1.76 -14.25
N LEU A 217 22.48 -2.72 -14.71
CA LEU A 217 22.94 -4.10 -14.95
C LEU A 217 23.93 -4.12 -16.13
N LYS A 218 25.19 -4.44 -15.86
CA LYS A 218 26.27 -4.43 -16.86
C LYS A 218 26.62 -5.80 -17.39
N ASP A 219 26.47 -6.86 -16.56
CA ASP A 219 26.90 -8.20 -16.93
C ASP A 219 26.02 -9.29 -16.31
N ILE A 220 25.83 -10.40 -17.06
CA ILE A 220 25.09 -11.60 -16.70
C ILE A 220 25.97 -12.79 -17.05
N LEU A 221 26.35 -13.62 -16.06
CA LEU A 221 27.20 -14.78 -16.32
C LEU A 221 26.41 -15.94 -16.87
N ILE A 222 25.19 -16.19 -16.38
CA ILE A 222 24.29 -17.26 -16.82
C ILE A 222 22.88 -16.69 -17.03
N ALA A 223 22.41 -16.69 -18.26
CA ALA A 223 21.05 -16.34 -18.62
C ALA A 223 20.23 -17.61 -18.83
N CYS A 224 19.20 -17.81 -18.01
CA CYS A 224 18.23 -18.90 -18.11
C CYS A 224 16.98 -18.38 -18.82
N CYS A 225 16.74 -18.83 -20.04
CA CYS A 225 15.58 -18.45 -20.84
C CYS A 225 14.98 -19.66 -21.57
N ASP A 226 13.74 -19.50 -22.06
CA ASP A 226 13.13 -20.47 -22.94
C ASP A 226 13.79 -20.50 -24.33
N GLY A 227 13.45 -21.48 -25.14
CA GLY A 227 14.00 -21.67 -26.49
C GLY A 227 13.43 -20.70 -27.55
N LEU A 228 12.98 -19.51 -27.19
CA LEU A 228 12.42 -18.54 -28.12
C LEU A 228 13.45 -18.13 -29.17
N LYS A 229 13.07 -18.29 -30.45
CA LYS A 229 13.95 -17.95 -31.58
C LYS A 229 14.34 -16.45 -31.53
N GLY A 230 15.64 -16.18 -31.60
CA GLY A 230 16.20 -14.81 -31.57
C GLY A 230 16.44 -14.26 -30.15
N PHE A 231 16.12 -15.01 -29.10
CA PHE A 231 16.33 -14.56 -27.74
C PHE A 231 17.82 -14.54 -27.33
N PRO A 232 18.62 -15.59 -27.60
CA PRO A 232 20.06 -15.54 -27.34
C PRO A 232 20.74 -14.36 -28.02
N GLN A 233 20.38 -14.08 -29.28
CA GLN A 233 20.91 -12.94 -30.03
C GLN A 233 20.52 -11.59 -29.41
N ALA A 234 19.34 -11.51 -28.81
CA ALA A 234 18.91 -10.30 -28.11
C ALA A 234 19.74 -10.09 -26.82
N ILE A 235 20.11 -11.15 -26.11
CA ILE A 235 20.98 -11.08 -24.92
C ILE A 235 22.39 -10.63 -25.36
N GLU A 236 23.00 -11.30 -26.33
CA GLU A 236 24.33 -10.99 -26.87
C GLU A 236 24.43 -9.57 -27.47
N ALA A 237 23.32 -9.00 -27.93
CA ALA A 237 23.29 -7.63 -28.45
C ALA A 237 23.33 -6.56 -27.36
N VAL A 238 23.00 -6.92 -26.11
CA VAL A 238 22.91 -5.99 -24.99
C VAL A 238 24.08 -6.18 -24.00
N TYR A 239 24.44 -7.43 -23.73
CA TYR A 239 25.50 -7.87 -22.82
C TYR A 239 26.57 -8.63 -23.56
#